data_abde6151a6a0d26749dbacd60f4ca32d
#
_entry.id   abde6151a6a0d26749dbacd60f4ca32d
#
_cell.length_a   1.000
_cell.length_b   1.000
_cell.length_c   1.000
_cell.angle_alpha   90.00
_cell.angle_beta   90.00
_cell.angle_gamma   90.00
#
_symmetry.space_group_name_H-M   'P 1'
#
loop_
_entity.id
_entity.type
_entity.pdbx_description
1 polymer ?
#
loop_
_entity_poly.entity_id
_entity_poly.type
_entity_poly.pdbx_seq_one_letter_code
_entity_poly.pdbx_strand_id
1 'polypeptide(L)'
;CQGDLVEEAAIVHPTVFESREPSFEKLLMIQEGHSLKLTKASVLAEKLLLRDITENGIIDHYVDGKAYENELYQDSEQLASLVVKPQSNGDYHIKGIVNSTHFIEPILTVERSFSGRTAHKLSKLGVWKDTHDDVVISRPASFSRHTKRDKETKLELPQNFTIETVFISDLNHTKYFNNDKDRISYVSVLMLGIGLRFQRLDPPGRIALTAIYKCFTAAEEKLFLSLSGDGAVLGAPTLTKISNNPLRKIEAADIVYLVTQIHXPLRKIEAADIVYLVTQKSIKRGDNSKYTNSSVLGLAAIGGACGKNKVAIGRDQPGTYSGLHTAPHEIGHLLGCNHDGEKGSETCSGGYIMERHAGGKRHYEWSKCSKEAVKQFLQSPNSKCLHDIKKGYIAVLPNKSAEVETVTGRREYCHNYLPHYKKVTYIQTGTMDPCRFYCEIIDTQNKSNVVPIFAPEGTPCNKNHPEMKCMRGTCWWPMK
;
A
#
# COMPACT_ATOMS: atom_id res chain seq x y z
N CYS A 1 6.70 18.20 22.40
CA CYS A 1 6.14 17.39 23.49
C CYS A 1 5.53 16.13 22.88
N GLN A 2 6.13 14.97 23.13
CA GLN A 2 5.52 13.68 22.84
C GLN A 2 4.35 13.51 23.82
N GLY A 3 3.13 13.55 23.31
CA GLY A 3 1.97 13.21 24.14
C GLY A 3 2.05 11.74 24.50
N ASP A 4 2.18 11.43 25.76
CA ASP A 4 2.17 10.06 26.24
C ASP A 4 0.81 9.44 25.96
N LEU A 5 0.79 8.44 25.09
CA LEU A 5 -0.35 7.55 24.93
C LEU A 5 -0.52 6.75 26.22
N VAL A 6 -1.56 7.02 26.97
CA VAL A 6 -1.89 6.18 28.15
C VAL A 6 -2.28 4.80 27.62
N GLU A 7 -1.37 3.87 27.76
CA GLU A 7 -1.52 2.50 27.29
C GLU A 7 -2.32 1.68 28.32
N GLU A 8 -3.64 1.63 28.19
CA GLU A 8 -4.42 0.58 28.86
C GLU A 8 -4.19 -0.72 28.10
N ALA A 9 -3.35 -1.58 28.67
CA ALA A 9 -3.03 -2.88 28.09
C ALA A 9 -3.37 -4.00 29.06
N ALA A 10 -3.92 -5.08 28.54
CA ALA A 10 -4.20 -6.31 29.29
C ALA A 10 -3.32 -7.44 28.75
N ILE A 11 -2.87 -8.34 29.65
CA ILE A 11 -2.22 -9.59 29.25
C ILE A 11 -3.30 -10.65 29.08
N VAL A 12 -3.34 -11.29 27.92
CA VAL A 12 -4.30 -12.33 27.57
C VAL A 12 -3.57 -13.58 27.06
N HIS A 13 -4.23 -14.74 27.13
CA HIS A 13 -3.71 -16.01 26.63
C HIS A 13 -4.70 -16.61 25.62
N PRO A 14 -4.69 -16.11 24.38
CA PRO A 14 -5.69 -16.52 23.39
C PRO A 14 -5.61 -18.01 23.08
N THR A 15 -6.73 -18.57 22.67
CA THR A 15 -6.85 -19.95 22.20
C THR A 15 -7.43 -19.98 20.79
N VAL A 16 -6.80 -20.74 19.91
CA VAL A 16 -7.27 -20.94 18.54
C VAL A 16 -7.82 -22.35 18.41
N PHE A 17 -9.02 -22.47 17.88
CA PHE A 17 -9.66 -23.74 17.55
C PHE A 17 -9.88 -23.80 16.02
N GLU A 18 -9.55 -24.93 15.42
CA GLU A 18 -9.90 -25.20 14.01
C GLU A 18 -11.41 -25.43 13.91
N SER A 19 -12.04 -24.78 12.95
CA SER A 19 -13.50 -24.91 12.76
C SER A 19 -13.81 -26.03 11.79
N ARG A 20 -14.96 -26.69 12.00
CA ARG A 20 -15.58 -27.59 11.05
C ARG A 20 -16.75 -26.94 10.31
N GLU A 21 -17.06 -25.67 10.68
CA GLU A 21 -18.14 -24.92 10.02
C GLU A 21 -17.65 -24.33 8.68
N PRO A 22 -18.45 -24.43 7.62
CA PRO A 22 -18.02 -23.87 6.31
C PRO A 22 -17.87 -22.35 6.31
N SER A 23 -18.48 -21.65 7.26
CA SER A 23 -18.54 -20.18 7.29
C SER A 23 -17.24 -19.51 7.81
N PHE A 24 -16.37 -20.28 8.53
CA PHE A 24 -15.08 -19.77 9.02
C PHE A 24 -14.11 -20.91 9.27
N GLU A 25 -12.80 -20.61 9.23
CA GLU A 25 -11.75 -21.64 9.37
C GLU A 25 -11.26 -21.79 10.82
N LYS A 26 -11.23 -20.70 11.59
CA LYS A 26 -10.71 -20.71 12.95
C LYS A 26 -11.61 -19.91 13.87
N LEU A 27 -11.81 -20.43 15.08
CA LEU A 27 -12.41 -19.66 16.17
C LEU A 27 -11.26 -19.21 17.10
N LEU A 28 -11.04 -17.92 17.20
CA LEU A 28 -10.05 -17.34 18.11
C LEU A 28 -10.76 -16.79 19.34
N MET A 29 -10.53 -17.39 20.50
CA MET A 29 -10.94 -16.85 21.79
C MET A 29 -9.80 -16.01 22.36
N ILE A 30 -10.00 -14.71 22.47
CA ILE A 30 -9.02 -13.76 23.02
C ILE A 30 -9.07 -13.82 24.55
N GLN A 31 -10.28 -13.73 25.07
CA GLN A 31 -10.62 -13.85 26.50
C GLN A 31 -12.10 -14.19 26.61
N GLU A 32 -12.58 -14.46 27.82
CA GLU A 32 -13.99 -14.76 28.08
C GLU A 32 -14.89 -13.63 27.53
N GLY A 33 -15.90 -14.00 26.72
CA GLY A 33 -16.82 -13.05 26.11
C GLY A 33 -16.28 -12.34 24.87
N HIS A 34 -15.02 -12.61 24.44
CA HIS A 34 -14.45 -11.99 23.23
C HIS A 34 -13.84 -13.06 22.30
N SER A 35 -14.61 -13.44 21.30
CA SER A 35 -14.19 -14.40 20.28
C SER A 35 -14.35 -13.86 18.87
N LEU A 36 -13.52 -14.32 17.95
CA LEU A 36 -13.51 -13.94 16.53
C LEU A 36 -13.68 -15.17 15.65
N LYS A 37 -14.53 -15.07 14.63
CA LYS A 37 -14.74 -16.09 13.59
C LYS A 37 -13.86 -15.74 12.38
N LEU A 38 -12.73 -16.40 12.27
CA LEU A 38 -11.69 -16.04 11.33
C LEU A 38 -11.84 -16.79 10.00
N THR A 39 -11.93 -16.02 8.93
CA THR A 39 -11.82 -16.50 7.53
C THR A 39 -10.49 -16.04 6.93
N LYS A 40 -10.00 -16.77 5.93
CA LYS A 40 -8.84 -16.33 5.15
C LYS A 40 -9.09 -14.98 4.52
N ALA A 41 -8.06 -14.16 4.49
CA ALA A 41 -8.14 -12.82 3.94
C ALA A 41 -7.11 -12.62 2.84
N SER A 42 -7.42 -11.69 1.93
CA SER A 42 -6.51 -11.27 0.87
C SER A 42 -6.60 -9.76 0.69
N VAL A 43 -5.44 -9.11 0.67
CA VAL A 43 -5.28 -7.68 0.46
C VAL A 43 -4.08 -7.36 -0.44
N LEU A 44 -3.16 -8.33 -0.62
CA LEU A 44 -1.95 -8.17 -1.42
C LEU A 44 -2.19 -8.54 -2.88
N ALA A 45 -1.57 -7.81 -3.78
CA ALA A 45 -1.42 -8.26 -5.16
C ALA A 45 -0.61 -9.57 -5.20
N GLU A 46 -0.92 -10.46 -6.13
CA GLU A 46 -0.22 -11.74 -6.29
C GLU A 46 1.29 -11.54 -6.41
N LYS A 47 1.71 -10.56 -7.21
CA LYS A 47 3.09 -10.06 -7.23
C LYS A 47 3.13 -8.69 -6.56
N LEU A 48 3.49 -8.66 -5.29
CA LEU A 48 3.63 -7.42 -4.55
C LEU A 48 4.98 -6.78 -4.90
N LEU A 49 4.96 -5.52 -5.29
CA LEU A 49 6.19 -4.75 -5.52
C LEU A 49 6.70 -4.17 -4.20
N LEU A 50 7.93 -4.47 -3.84
CA LEU A 50 8.69 -3.75 -2.83
C LEU A 50 9.68 -2.83 -3.54
N ARG A 51 9.59 -1.53 -3.31
CA ARG A 51 10.43 -0.53 -3.95
C ARG A 51 11.28 0.19 -2.93
N ASP A 52 12.59 0.08 -3.10
CA ASP A 52 13.57 0.83 -2.32
C ASP A 52 13.91 2.11 -3.09
N ILE A 53 13.61 3.26 -2.46
CA ILE A 53 14.00 4.57 -2.98
C ILE A 53 15.38 4.86 -2.39
N THR A 54 16.41 4.92 -3.22
CA THR A 54 17.79 5.14 -2.77
C THR A 54 18.39 6.37 -3.45
N GLU A 55 19.46 6.90 -2.89
CA GLU A 55 20.20 8.03 -3.48
C GLU A 55 20.79 7.67 -4.85
N ASN A 56 21.05 6.39 -5.08
CA ASN A 56 21.62 5.86 -6.32
C ASN A 56 20.56 5.38 -7.31
N GLY A 57 19.28 5.61 -7.02
CA GLY A 57 18.16 5.21 -7.88
C GLY A 57 17.14 4.32 -7.18
N ILE A 58 16.33 3.66 -7.97
CA ILE A 58 15.22 2.84 -7.50
C ILE A 58 15.58 1.36 -7.65
N ILE A 59 15.34 0.58 -6.59
CA ILE A 59 15.53 -0.87 -6.61
C ILE A 59 14.17 -1.53 -6.39
N ASP A 60 13.75 -2.33 -7.36
CA ASP A 60 12.47 -3.05 -7.34
C ASP A 60 12.67 -4.53 -7.01
N HIS A 61 11.91 -5.01 -6.02
CA HIS A 61 11.82 -6.41 -5.66
C HIS A 61 10.36 -6.88 -5.76
N TYR A 62 10.14 -8.01 -6.39
CA TYR A 62 8.80 -8.62 -6.46
C TYR A 62 8.74 -9.82 -5.53
N VAL A 63 7.72 -9.85 -4.69
CA VAL A 63 7.48 -10.97 -3.78
C VAL A 63 6.11 -11.59 -4.04
N ASP A 64 5.97 -12.87 -3.72
CA ASP A 64 4.70 -13.58 -3.81
C ASP A 64 3.77 -13.13 -2.67
N GLY A 65 2.78 -12.30 -3.00
CA GLY A 65 1.82 -11.80 -2.02
C GLY A 65 1.04 -12.91 -1.33
N LYS A 66 0.65 -13.97 -2.09
CA LYS A 66 -0.09 -15.11 -1.54
C LYS A 66 0.69 -15.82 -0.43
N ALA A 67 2.02 -15.94 -0.60
CA ALA A 67 2.86 -16.57 0.43
C ALA A 67 2.83 -15.79 1.75
N TYR A 68 2.73 -14.45 1.67
CA TYR A 68 2.60 -13.59 2.86
C TYR A 68 1.19 -13.62 3.46
N GLU A 69 0.17 -13.98 2.68
CA GLU A 69 -1.22 -14.05 3.12
C GLU A 69 -1.60 -15.40 3.77
N ASN A 70 -0.72 -16.40 3.71
CA ASN A 70 -1.00 -17.74 4.26
C ASN A 70 -1.42 -17.72 5.73
N GLU A 71 -0.99 -16.72 6.49
CA GLU A 71 -1.29 -16.57 7.91
C GLU A 71 -2.25 -15.39 8.17
N LEU A 72 -2.79 -14.76 7.11
CA LEU A 72 -3.64 -13.56 7.21
C LEU A 72 -5.12 -13.96 7.28
N TYR A 73 -5.81 -13.46 8.31
CA TYR A 73 -7.21 -13.77 8.60
C TYR A 73 -8.00 -12.50 8.91
N GLN A 74 -9.30 -12.59 8.75
CA GLN A 74 -10.24 -11.49 9.06
C GLN A 74 -11.50 -12.01 9.76
N ASP A 75 -12.13 -11.11 10.52
CA ASP A 75 -13.52 -11.21 10.93
C ASP A 75 -14.20 -9.90 10.51
N SER A 76 -15.03 -9.95 9.48
CA SER A 76 -15.65 -8.75 8.91
C SER A 76 -16.71 -8.14 9.82
N GLU A 77 -17.36 -8.95 10.68
CA GLU A 77 -18.36 -8.47 11.62
C GLU A 77 -17.69 -7.64 12.73
N GLN A 78 -16.58 -8.15 13.27
CA GLN A 78 -15.83 -7.50 14.34
C GLN A 78 -14.81 -6.47 13.83
N LEU A 79 -14.62 -6.34 12.50
CA LEU A 79 -13.58 -5.51 11.86
C LEU A 79 -12.18 -5.92 12.29
N ALA A 80 -11.97 -7.24 12.45
CA ALA A 80 -10.67 -7.79 12.85
C ALA A 80 -9.84 -8.16 11.61
N SER A 81 -8.54 -7.87 11.69
CA SER A 81 -7.55 -8.24 10.67
C SER A 81 -6.29 -8.71 11.41
N LEU A 82 -5.88 -9.97 11.19
CA LEU A 82 -4.89 -10.63 12.05
C LEU A 82 -3.96 -11.52 11.23
N VAL A 83 -2.71 -11.58 11.66
CA VAL A 83 -1.81 -12.68 11.32
C VAL A 83 -1.88 -13.70 12.46
N VAL A 84 -2.19 -14.95 12.13
CA VAL A 84 -2.32 -16.07 13.07
C VAL A 84 -1.31 -17.13 12.66
N LYS A 85 -0.16 -17.16 13.33
CA LYS A 85 0.99 -17.96 12.94
C LYS A 85 1.13 -19.18 13.87
N PRO A 86 0.99 -20.41 13.37
CA PRO A 86 1.21 -21.61 14.19
C PRO A 86 2.67 -21.71 14.62
N GLN A 87 2.88 -22.25 15.82
CA GLN A 87 4.19 -22.49 16.40
C GLN A 87 4.44 -24.01 16.50
N SER A 88 5.70 -24.41 16.54
CA SER A 88 6.10 -25.83 16.62
C SER A 88 5.57 -26.59 17.84
N ASN A 89 5.20 -25.88 18.89
CA ASN A 89 4.64 -26.45 20.12
C ASN A 89 3.11 -26.57 20.09
N GLY A 90 2.46 -26.34 18.95
CA GLY A 90 0.99 -26.39 18.80
C GLY A 90 0.25 -25.13 19.25
N ASP A 91 0.99 -24.10 19.67
CA ASP A 91 0.43 -22.79 20.06
C ASP A 91 0.42 -21.82 18.86
N TYR A 92 0.02 -20.58 19.06
CA TYR A 92 -0.08 -19.57 18.00
C TYR A 92 0.51 -18.22 18.45
N HIS A 93 1.24 -17.56 17.55
CA HIS A 93 1.52 -16.14 17.66
C HIS A 93 0.44 -15.38 16.87
N ILE A 94 -0.27 -14.49 17.56
CA ILE A 94 -1.37 -13.72 17.01
C ILE A 94 -0.97 -12.25 17.05
N LYS A 95 -1.04 -11.58 15.90
CA LYS A 95 -0.68 -10.17 15.82
C LYS A 95 -1.64 -9.44 14.87
N GLY A 96 -2.17 -8.31 15.33
CA GLY A 96 -3.00 -7.45 14.48
C GLY A 96 -4.17 -6.82 15.22
N ILE A 97 -5.16 -6.39 14.45
CA ILE A 97 -6.33 -5.65 14.90
C ILE A 97 -7.44 -6.64 15.26
N VAL A 98 -7.94 -6.61 16.50
CA VAL A 98 -8.98 -7.55 16.98
C VAL A 98 -10.39 -6.97 16.89
N ASN A 99 -10.50 -5.64 16.83
CA ASN A 99 -11.77 -4.94 16.60
C ASN A 99 -11.51 -3.46 16.28
N SER A 100 -12.54 -2.65 16.24
CA SER A 100 -12.41 -1.21 15.90
C SER A 100 -11.58 -0.39 16.92
N THR A 101 -11.25 -0.96 18.10
CA THR A 101 -10.63 -0.20 19.19
C THR A 101 -9.39 -0.86 19.78
N HIS A 102 -9.10 -2.14 19.46
CA HIS A 102 -7.98 -2.88 20.08
C HIS A 102 -7.16 -3.65 19.06
N PHE A 103 -5.88 -3.82 19.38
CA PHE A 103 -4.95 -4.70 18.68
C PHE A 103 -4.25 -5.64 19.66
N ILE A 104 -3.66 -6.72 19.12
CA ILE A 104 -3.01 -7.76 19.90
C ILE A 104 -1.61 -8.05 19.34
N GLU A 105 -0.65 -8.35 20.22
CA GLU A 105 0.69 -8.78 19.81
C GLU A 105 1.27 -9.78 20.81
N PRO A 106 2.10 -10.75 20.39
CA PRO A 106 2.67 -11.73 21.32
C PRO A 106 3.77 -11.11 22.18
N ILE A 107 3.84 -11.53 23.45
CA ILE A 107 4.91 -11.15 24.37
C ILE A 107 5.96 -12.27 24.33
N LEU A 108 7.07 -12.01 23.65
CA LEU A 108 8.11 -13.03 23.40
C LEU A 108 9.11 -13.19 24.56
N THR A 109 9.12 -12.24 25.50
CA THR A 109 10.09 -12.18 26.59
C THR A 109 9.57 -12.75 27.94
N VAL A 110 8.28 -13.05 28.01
CA VAL A 110 7.67 -13.57 29.24
C VAL A 110 7.65 -15.10 29.21
N GLU A 111 7.96 -15.73 30.36
CA GLU A 111 7.78 -17.16 30.50
C GLU A 111 6.33 -17.56 30.19
N ARG A 112 6.19 -18.71 29.57
CA ARG A 112 4.87 -19.23 29.18
C ARG A 112 3.97 -19.38 30.42
N SER A 113 2.68 -19.20 30.20
CA SER A 113 1.67 -19.48 31.24
C SER A 113 1.76 -20.95 31.71
N PHE A 114 1.14 -21.24 32.83
CA PHE A 114 1.01 -22.62 33.36
C PHE A 114 0.38 -23.57 32.31
N SER A 115 -0.42 -23.05 31.41
CA SER A 115 -1.04 -23.81 30.29
C SER A 115 -0.13 -23.99 29.07
N GLY A 116 1.10 -23.46 29.09
CA GLY A 116 2.04 -23.50 27.98
C GLY A 116 1.71 -22.53 26.83
N ARG A 117 0.70 -21.68 26.98
CA ARG A 117 0.26 -20.73 25.95
C ARG A 117 1.09 -19.46 25.96
N THR A 118 1.33 -18.92 24.79
CA THR A 118 2.00 -17.62 24.62
C THR A 118 1.13 -16.50 25.20
N ALA A 119 1.73 -15.69 26.07
CA ALA A 119 1.10 -14.47 26.55
C ALA A 119 1.05 -13.44 25.41
N HIS A 120 -0.05 -12.72 25.32
CA HIS A 120 -0.22 -11.63 24.35
C HIS A 120 -0.62 -10.35 25.08
N LYS A 121 -0.15 -9.23 24.56
CA LYS A 121 -0.55 -7.89 24.99
C LYS A 121 -1.74 -7.44 24.13
N LEU A 122 -2.87 -7.17 24.79
CA LEU A 122 -4.06 -6.59 24.18
C LEU A 122 -4.07 -5.10 24.52
N SER A 123 -3.91 -4.25 23.51
CA SER A 123 -3.78 -2.80 23.68
C SER A 123 -4.87 -2.04 22.92
N LYS A 124 -5.21 -0.86 23.40
CA LYS A 124 -6.10 0.06 22.65
C LYS A 124 -5.37 0.58 21.42
N LEU A 125 -6.07 0.69 20.30
CA LEU A 125 -5.58 1.37 19.09
C LEU A 125 -5.26 2.82 19.45
N GLY A 126 -4.08 3.28 19.05
CA GLY A 126 -3.66 4.64 19.31
C GLY A 126 -4.56 5.64 18.59
N VAL A 127 -5.15 6.55 19.35
CA VAL A 127 -5.87 7.69 18.79
C VAL A 127 -5.03 8.93 19.07
N TRP A 128 -4.69 9.66 18.03
CA TRP A 128 -3.94 10.90 18.18
C TRP A 128 -4.80 11.94 18.92
N LYS A 129 -4.29 12.48 20.01
CA LYS A 129 -5.02 13.47 20.83
C LYS A 129 -5.02 14.87 20.20
N ASP A 130 -4.04 15.16 19.35
CA ASP A 130 -3.92 16.47 18.67
C ASP A 130 -4.78 16.46 17.40
N THR A 131 -6.08 16.36 17.60
CA THR A 131 -7.07 16.33 16.53
C THR A 131 -7.45 17.74 16.12
N HIS A 132 -6.56 18.43 15.44
CA HIS A 132 -6.97 19.60 14.69
C HIS A 132 -7.43 19.16 13.30
N ASP A 133 -8.37 19.89 12.78
CA ASP A 133 -9.03 19.65 11.52
C ASP A 133 -8.06 19.24 10.41
N ASP A 134 -8.27 18.10 9.84
CA ASP A 134 -7.77 17.80 8.51
C ASP A 134 -8.45 18.75 7.53
N VAL A 135 -7.80 19.05 6.46
CA VAL A 135 -8.33 19.99 5.50
C VAL A 135 -8.28 19.41 4.10
N VAL A 136 -9.45 19.38 3.56
CA VAL A 136 -9.66 19.00 2.18
C VAL A 136 -9.02 20.03 1.25
N ILE A 137 -8.13 19.59 0.39
CA ILE A 137 -7.68 20.41 -0.73
C ILE A 137 -8.85 20.45 -1.72
N SER A 138 -9.51 21.60 -1.81
CA SER A 138 -10.60 21.79 -2.75
C SER A 138 -10.17 21.47 -4.18
N ARG A 139 -11.07 20.90 -4.93
CA ARG A 139 -10.87 20.56 -6.36
C ARG A 139 -10.19 21.73 -7.09
N PRO A 140 -9.19 21.47 -7.94
CA PRO A 140 -8.69 22.52 -8.82
C PRO A 140 -9.85 23.16 -9.60
N ALA A 141 -9.80 24.47 -9.77
CA ALA A 141 -10.86 25.27 -10.39
C ALA A 141 -11.23 24.85 -11.83
N SER A 142 -10.50 23.94 -12.44
CA SER A 142 -10.86 23.34 -13.74
C SER A 142 -12.15 22.51 -13.70
N PHE A 143 -12.70 22.23 -12.52
CA PHE A 143 -14.00 21.57 -12.36
C PHE A 143 -15.17 22.58 -12.26
N SER A 144 -14.91 23.89 -12.34
CA SER A 144 -15.96 24.88 -12.31
C SER A 144 -16.50 25.13 -13.71
N ARG A 145 -17.78 24.82 -13.89
CA ARG A 145 -18.74 25.32 -14.88
C ARG A 145 -18.13 26.15 -16.04
N HIS A 146 -18.11 25.61 -17.17
CA HIS A 146 -18.27 26.18 -18.53
C HIS A 146 -17.52 25.35 -19.55
N THR A 147 -18.03 24.17 -19.80
CA THR A 147 -18.01 23.63 -21.16
C THR A 147 -19.40 23.10 -21.44
N LYS A 148 -19.86 23.37 -22.63
CA LYS A 148 -21.16 23.00 -23.17
C LYS A 148 -21.63 21.63 -22.70
N ARG A 149 -22.90 21.48 -22.43
CA ARG A 149 -23.66 20.27 -22.16
C ARG A 149 -23.34 19.11 -23.12
N ASP A 150 -22.14 18.59 -23.04
CA ASP A 150 -21.94 17.20 -23.43
C ASP A 150 -22.55 16.37 -22.30
N LYS A 151 -23.53 15.55 -22.64
CA LYS A 151 -24.10 14.57 -21.73
C LYS A 151 -22.96 13.67 -21.24
N GLU A 152 -22.36 14.01 -20.10
CA GLU A 152 -21.46 13.09 -19.42
C GLU A 152 -22.26 11.82 -19.13
N THR A 153 -21.97 10.77 -19.89
CA THR A 153 -22.61 9.47 -19.68
C THR A 153 -22.20 8.97 -18.31
N LYS A 154 -23.15 8.93 -17.38
CA LYS A 154 -22.94 8.30 -16.09
C LYS A 154 -22.53 6.84 -16.32
N LEU A 155 -21.54 6.37 -15.58
CA LEU A 155 -21.19 4.96 -15.56
C LEU A 155 -22.29 4.18 -14.82
N GLU A 156 -22.48 2.92 -15.19
CA GLU A 156 -23.28 2.00 -14.39
C GLU A 156 -22.59 1.76 -13.05
N LEU A 157 -23.38 1.67 -12.00
CA LEU A 157 -22.82 1.40 -10.68
C LEU A 157 -22.31 -0.05 -10.63
N PRO A 158 -21.04 -0.29 -10.27
CA PRO A 158 -20.52 -1.65 -10.21
C PRO A 158 -21.13 -2.42 -9.01
N GLN A 159 -21.14 -3.75 -9.08
CA GLN A 159 -21.59 -4.58 -7.95
C GLN A 159 -20.62 -4.50 -6.76
N ASN A 160 -19.36 -4.28 -7.04
CA ASN A 160 -18.29 -4.04 -6.07
C ASN A 160 -17.17 -3.27 -6.77
N PHE A 161 -16.29 -2.66 -5.99
CA PHE A 161 -15.14 -1.94 -6.56
C PHE A 161 -13.85 -2.28 -5.82
N THR A 162 -12.74 -2.12 -6.50
CA THR A 162 -11.41 -2.38 -5.94
C THR A 162 -10.57 -1.10 -6.01
N ILE A 163 -9.87 -0.79 -4.93
CA ILE A 163 -8.94 0.34 -4.83
C ILE A 163 -7.52 -0.22 -4.89
N GLU A 164 -6.88 -0.17 -6.04
CA GLU A 164 -5.48 -0.56 -6.21
C GLU A 164 -4.60 0.52 -5.58
N THR A 165 -3.86 0.14 -4.53
CA THR A 165 -3.17 1.08 -3.65
C THR A 165 -1.66 0.87 -3.66
N VAL A 166 -0.92 1.95 -3.83
CA VAL A 166 0.52 2.02 -3.51
C VAL A 166 0.66 2.65 -2.12
N PHE A 167 1.38 1.96 -1.24
CA PHE A 167 1.67 2.41 0.12
C PHE A 167 3.11 2.94 0.17
N ILE A 168 3.30 4.15 0.66
CA ILE A 168 4.63 4.76 0.81
C ILE A 168 4.93 4.96 2.29
N SER A 169 6.05 4.40 2.77
CA SER A 169 6.55 4.60 4.13
C SER A 169 7.59 5.72 4.17
N ASP A 170 7.45 6.65 5.11
CA ASP A 170 8.51 7.61 5.40
C ASP A 170 9.71 6.92 6.08
N LEU A 171 10.76 7.67 6.33
CA LEU A 171 12.00 7.15 6.93
C LEU A 171 11.77 6.51 8.30
N ASN A 172 11.02 7.18 9.18
CA ASN A 172 10.78 6.70 10.54
C ASN A 172 9.93 5.44 10.54
N HIS A 173 8.88 5.42 9.73
CA HIS A 173 8.02 4.24 9.55
C HIS A 173 8.82 3.07 8.97
N THR A 174 9.70 3.34 7.98
CA THR A 174 10.58 2.32 7.39
C THR A 174 11.52 1.70 8.41
N LYS A 175 12.20 2.53 9.21
CA LYS A 175 13.22 2.10 10.19
C LYS A 175 12.67 1.30 11.38
N TYR A 176 11.38 1.39 11.64
CA TYR A 176 10.75 0.62 12.72
C TYR A 176 10.87 -0.89 12.49
N PHE A 177 10.82 -1.32 11.23
CA PHE A 177 10.80 -2.75 10.88
C PHE A 177 12.21 -3.27 10.59
N ASN A 178 12.60 -4.35 11.26
CA ASN A 178 13.92 -4.96 11.10
C ASN A 178 14.10 -5.64 9.73
N ASN A 179 12.99 -6.02 9.08
CA ASN A 179 13.01 -6.74 7.80
C ASN A 179 11.69 -6.53 7.02
N ASP A 180 11.70 -6.92 5.77
CA ASP A 180 10.53 -6.75 4.88
C ASP A 180 9.35 -7.65 5.27
N LYS A 181 9.61 -8.83 5.84
CA LYS A 181 8.54 -9.74 6.27
C LYS A 181 7.66 -9.09 7.34
N ASP A 182 8.28 -8.48 8.35
CA ASP A 182 7.56 -7.80 9.43
C ASP A 182 6.81 -6.57 8.90
N ARG A 183 7.45 -5.83 7.98
CA ARG A 183 6.83 -4.66 7.32
C ARG A 183 5.60 -5.08 6.51
N ILE A 184 5.75 -6.09 5.63
CA ILE A 184 4.64 -6.60 4.79
C ILE A 184 3.50 -7.07 5.71
N SER A 185 3.82 -7.84 6.74
CA SER A 185 2.83 -8.33 7.72
C SER A 185 2.05 -7.19 8.36
N TYR A 186 2.74 -6.16 8.85
CA TYR A 186 2.12 -4.98 9.46
C TYR A 186 1.21 -4.24 8.47
N VAL A 187 1.76 -3.94 7.28
CA VAL A 187 1.02 -3.19 6.25
C VAL A 187 -0.18 -4.00 5.76
N SER A 188 -0.05 -5.33 5.63
CA SER A 188 -1.17 -6.20 5.24
C SER A 188 -2.32 -6.13 6.25
N VAL A 189 -2.00 -6.23 7.55
CA VAL A 189 -3.00 -6.11 8.62
C VAL A 189 -3.68 -4.73 8.59
N LEU A 190 -2.89 -3.67 8.48
CA LEU A 190 -3.41 -2.30 8.43
C LEU A 190 -4.33 -2.10 7.21
N MET A 191 -3.85 -2.46 6.01
CA MET A 191 -4.60 -2.25 4.76
C MET A 191 -5.85 -3.15 4.69
N LEU A 192 -5.78 -4.36 5.24
CA LEU A 192 -6.96 -5.22 5.38
C LEU A 192 -7.98 -4.59 6.31
N GLY A 193 -7.55 -4.11 7.48
CA GLY A 193 -8.42 -3.41 8.44
C GLY A 193 -9.10 -2.17 7.83
N ILE A 194 -8.36 -1.42 7.01
CA ILE A 194 -8.91 -0.29 6.23
C ILE A 194 -9.94 -0.83 5.22
N GLY A 195 -9.61 -1.88 4.49
CA GLY A 195 -10.47 -2.53 3.48
C GLY A 195 -11.80 -3.00 4.07
N LEU A 196 -11.78 -3.56 5.29
CA LEU A 196 -13.00 -4.01 5.98
C LEU A 196 -14.01 -2.87 6.20
N ARG A 197 -13.54 -1.64 6.35
CA ARG A 197 -14.42 -0.46 6.44
C ARG A 197 -15.07 -0.15 5.10
N PHE A 198 -14.31 -0.29 3.99
CA PHE A 198 -14.85 -0.09 2.64
C PHE A 198 -15.85 -1.18 2.23
N GLN A 199 -15.73 -2.39 2.77
CA GLN A 199 -16.73 -3.45 2.55
C GLN A 199 -18.12 -3.07 3.09
N ARG A 200 -18.22 -2.09 3.99
CA ARG A 200 -19.49 -1.59 4.56
C ARG A 200 -20.13 -0.47 3.72
N LEU A 201 -19.55 -0.14 2.58
CA LEU A 201 -20.17 0.74 1.58
C LEU A 201 -21.18 -0.04 0.72
N ASP A 202 -21.97 0.69 -0.06
CA ASP A 202 -22.90 0.14 -1.04
C ASP A 202 -22.73 0.93 -2.35
N PRO A 203 -22.09 0.35 -3.38
CA PRO A 203 -21.53 -1.00 -3.45
C PRO A 203 -20.31 -1.21 -2.55
N PRO A 204 -20.04 -2.45 -2.13
CA PRO A 204 -18.91 -2.73 -1.26
C PRO A 204 -17.56 -2.56 -1.99
N GLY A 205 -16.61 -1.95 -1.30
CA GLY A 205 -15.25 -1.76 -1.78
C GLY A 205 -14.23 -2.66 -1.09
N ARG A 206 -13.11 -2.89 -1.74
CA ARG A 206 -11.96 -3.58 -1.14
C ARG A 206 -10.66 -2.88 -1.53
N ILE A 207 -9.62 -3.10 -0.75
CA ILE A 207 -8.27 -2.62 -1.07
C ILE A 207 -7.45 -3.76 -1.66
N ALA A 208 -6.68 -3.46 -2.70
CA ALA A 208 -5.64 -4.32 -3.25
C ALA A 208 -4.30 -3.58 -3.13
N LEU A 209 -3.44 -4.01 -2.24
CA LEU A 209 -2.11 -3.42 -2.05
C LEU A 209 -1.18 -3.93 -3.14
N THR A 210 -0.80 -3.06 -4.07
CA THR A 210 0.00 -3.43 -5.24
C THR A 210 1.49 -3.17 -5.02
N ALA A 211 1.84 -2.22 -4.15
CA ALA A 211 3.24 -1.91 -3.89
C ALA A 211 3.45 -1.28 -2.51
N ILE A 212 4.63 -1.52 -1.94
CA ILE A 212 5.13 -0.84 -0.74
C ILE A 212 6.45 -0.15 -1.11
N TYR A 213 6.50 1.16 -0.97
CA TYR A 213 7.70 1.99 -1.21
C TYR A 213 8.32 2.38 0.13
N LYS A 214 9.64 2.39 0.18
CA LYS A 214 10.40 2.72 1.39
C LYS A 214 11.67 3.49 1.07
N CYS A 215 12.18 4.23 2.04
CA CYS A 215 13.44 4.97 1.98
C CYS A 215 14.24 4.70 3.25
N PHE A 216 15.56 4.88 3.20
CA PHE A 216 16.46 4.54 4.30
C PHE A 216 17.22 5.73 4.85
N THR A 217 17.22 6.86 4.15
CA THR A 217 17.95 8.07 4.53
C THR A 217 17.06 9.32 4.44
N ALA A 218 17.47 10.36 5.12
CA ALA A 218 16.78 11.66 5.07
C ALA A 218 16.88 12.33 3.68
N ALA A 219 17.93 12.04 2.92
CA ALA A 219 18.08 12.55 1.55
C ALA A 219 17.05 11.90 0.63
N GLU A 220 16.88 10.58 0.72
CA GLU A 220 15.87 9.83 -0.02
C GLU A 220 14.45 10.25 0.33
N GLU A 221 14.18 10.45 1.61
CA GLU A 221 12.89 10.94 2.10
C GLU A 221 12.52 12.29 1.48
N LYS A 222 13.48 13.20 1.36
CA LYS A 222 13.30 14.52 0.72
C LYS A 222 12.94 14.41 -0.77
N LEU A 223 13.11 13.27 -1.42
CA LEU A 223 12.69 13.12 -2.81
C LEU A 223 11.16 13.17 -2.96
N PHE A 224 10.42 12.76 -1.94
CA PHE A 224 8.95 12.75 -1.99
C PHE A 224 8.28 13.57 -0.88
N LEU A 225 8.94 13.85 0.25
CA LEU A 225 8.40 14.72 1.29
C LEU A 225 8.86 16.19 1.11
N SER A 226 8.00 17.10 1.51
CA SER A 226 8.31 18.50 1.74
C SER A 226 8.25 18.73 3.25
N LEU A 227 9.34 19.19 3.84
CA LEU A 227 9.45 19.37 5.29
C LEU A 227 9.56 20.87 5.65
N SER A 228 8.96 21.22 6.77
CA SER A 228 9.14 22.56 7.40
C SER A 228 10.48 22.61 8.16
N GLY A 229 10.87 23.80 8.59
CA GLY A 229 12.12 23.99 9.33
C GLY A 229 12.22 23.23 10.65
N ASP A 230 11.08 22.89 11.26
CA ASP A 230 11.00 22.07 12.49
C ASP A 230 10.83 20.57 12.20
N GLY A 231 10.93 20.15 10.94
CA GLY A 231 10.88 18.76 10.53
C GLY A 231 9.48 18.17 10.35
N ALA A 232 8.41 18.97 10.49
CA ALA A 232 7.06 18.51 10.21
C ALA A 232 6.84 18.36 8.70
N VAL A 233 5.97 17.45 8.29
CA VAL A 233 5.59 17.28 6.88
C VAL A 233 4.64 18.41 6.47
N LEU A 234 4.97 19.11 5.39
CA LEU A 234 4.07 20.06 4.74
C LEU A 234 3.15 19.28 3.79
N GLY A 235 1.91 19.05 4.22
CA GLY A 235 0.99 18.13 3.55
C GLY A 235 0.71 18.51 2.10
N ALA A 236 0.20 19.72 1.83
CA ALA A 236 -0.17 20.15 0.48
C ALA A 236 1.04 20.16 -0.49
N PRO A 237 2.22 20.72 -0.10
CA PRO A 237 3.42 20.57 -0.94
C PRO A 237 3.85 19.12 -1.17
N THR A 238 3.72 18.24 -0.17
CA THR A 238 4.04 16.82 -0.31
C THR A 238 3.10 16.13 -1.30
N LEU A 239 1.79 16.33 -1.18
CA LEU A 239 0.82 15.79 -2.13
C LEU A 239 1.11 16.25 -3.55
N THR A 240 1.39 17.54 -3.73
CA THR A 240 1.75 18.12 -5.04
C THR A 240 3.03 17.49 -5.58
N LYS A 241 4.02 17.30 -4.72
CA LYS A 241 5.32 16.72 -5.08
C LYS A 241 5.16 15.29 -5.57
N ILE A 242 4.42 14.45 -4.85
CA ILE A 242 4.17 13.05 -5.25
C ILE A 242 3.30 12.99 -6.52
N SER A 243 2.28 13.85 -6.60
CA SER A 243 1.39 13.92 -7.79
C SER A 243 2.14 14.31 -9.07
N ASN A 244 3.13 15.18 -8.95
CA ASN A 244 3.99 15.58 -10.06
C ASN A 244 5.14 14.59 -10.32
N ASN A 245 5.16 13.50 -9.59
CA ASN A 245 6.10 12.40 -9.72
C ASN A 245 7.58 12.83 -9.59
N PRO A 246 8.06 13.11 -8.35
CA PRO A 246 9.47 13.47 -8.15
C PRO A 246 10.43 12.35 -8.55
N LEU A 247 9.96 11.11 -8.60
CA LEU A 247 10.75 9.97 -9.02
C LEU A 247 11.17 10.07 -10.49
N ARG A 248 10.43 10.82 -11.33
CA ARG A 248 10.84 11.18 -12.70
C ARG A 248 12.12 12.03 -12.73
N LYS A 249 12.34 12.90 -11.74
CA LYS A 249 13.53 13.77 -11.70
C LYS A 249 14.81 13.02 -11.34
N ILE A 250 14.70 11.98 -10.51
CA ILE A 250 15.84 11.11 -10.22
C ILE A 250 16.28 10.38 -11.48
N GLU A 251 15.31 9.97 -12.30
CA GLU A 251 15.56 9.31 -13.58
C GLU A 251 16.18 10.22 -14.62
N ALA A 252 15.84 11.51 -14.60
CA ALA A 252 16.34 12.48 -15.57
C ALA A 252 17.74 13.02 -15.23
N ALA A 253 18.18 12.93 -13.97
CA ALA A 253 19.46 13.49 -13.53
C ALA A 253 20.66 12.55 -13.79
N ASP A 254 20.43 11.24 -13.90
CA ASP A 254 21.48 10.24 -14.09
C ASP A 254 21.27 9.41 -15.37
N ILE A 255 21.10 10.10 -16.46
CA ILE A 255 20.61 9.55 -17.74
C ILE A 255 21.51 8.46 -18.39
N VAL A 256 22.74 8.33 -17.99
CA VAL A 256 23.65 7.41 -18.70
C VAL A 256 23.64 5.97 -18.16
N TYR A 257 23.28 5.77 -16.88
CA TYR A 257 23.34 4.44 -16.26
C TYR A 257 21.98 3.85 -15.88
N LEU A 258 20.98 4.68 -15.73
CA LEU A 258 19.66 4.29 -15.14
C LEU A 258 18.53 4.10 -16.15
N VAL A 259 18.70 4.54 -17.40
CA VAL A 259 17.65 4.49 -18.45
C VAL A 259 17.20 3.06 -18.76
N THR A 260 18.01 2.07 -18.40
CA THR A 260 17.75 0.68 -18.74
C THR A 260 16.89 -0.09 -17.76
N GLN A 261 16.68 0.43 -16.53
CA GLN A 261 15.88 -0.27 -15.51
C GLN A 261 14.53 0.40 -15.21
N ILE A 262 14.23 1.55 -15.82
CA ILE A 262 13.24 2.49 -15.22
C ILE A 262 11.93 2.65 -16.00
N HIS A 263 11.73 1.93 -17.07
CA HIS A 263 10.42 2.02 -17.76
C HIS A 263 9.23 1.34 -17.08
N UNK A 264 9.51 0.67 -16.13
CA UNK A 264 8.63 0.09 -15.54
C UNK A 264 8.14 0.56 -14.40
N PRO A 265 8.93 1.00 -13.79
CA PRO A 265 8.44 1.41 -12.45
C PRO A 265 7.49 2.60 -12.42
N LEU A 266 7.67 3.56 -13.30
CA LEU A 266 6.81 4.77 -13.33
C LEU A 266 5.36 4.48 -13.67
N ARG A 267 5.14 3.50 -14.52
CA ARG A 267 3.79 3.07 -14.87
C ARG A 267 2.97 2.59 -13.67
N LYS A 268 3.59 2.27 -12.53
CA LYS A 268 2.88 1.72 -11.37
C LYS A 268 2.29 2.75 -10.44
N ILE A 269 2.94 3.90 -10.20
CA ILE A 269 2.26 5.02 -9.53
C ILE A 269 1.16 5.59 -10.46
N GLU A 270 1.43 5.65 -11.75
CA GLU A 270 0.42 6.07 -12.74
C GLU A 270 -0.76 5.10 -12.79
N ALA A 271 -0.49 3.81 -12.60
CA ALA A 271 -1.46 2.73 -12.69
C ALA A 271 -2.31 2.55 -11.42
N ALA A 272 -1.76 2.82 -10.24
CA ALA A 272 -2.50 2.71 -8.99
C ALA A 272 -3.71 3.66 -9.00
N ASP A 273 -4.80 3.22 -8.39
CA ASP A 273 -6.00 4.04 -8.23
C ASP A 273 -5.78 5.14 -7.21
N ILE A 274 -5.03 4.81 -6.14
CA ILE A 274 -4.61 5.76 -5.11
C ILE A 274 -3.15 5.50 -4.69
N VAL A 275 -2.54 6.54 -4.12
CA VAL A 275 -1.24 6.47 -3.43
C VAL A 275 -1.46 6.92 -1.99
N TYR A 276 -1.10 6.08 -1.02
CA TYR A 276 -1.25 6.41 0.39
C TYR A 276 0.12 6.48 1.07
N LEU A 277 0.48 7.69 1.51
CA LEU A 277 1.73 7.96 2.23
C LEU A 277 1.48 7.92 3.73
N VAL A 278 2.27 7.15 4.48
CA VAL A 278 2.26 7.15 5.93
C VAL A 278 3.49 7.84 6.50
N THR A 279 3.28 8.56 7.61
CA THR A 279 4.37 9.24 8.32
C THR A 279 4.15 9.19 9.84
N GLN A 280 5.23 9.08 10.60
CA GLN A 280 5.21 9.32 12.05
C GLN A 280 5.30 10.81 12.40
N LYS A 281 5.78 11.62 11.46
CA LYS A 281 5.99 13.05 11.67
C LYS A 281 4.64 13.77 11.83
N SER A 282 4.63 14.86 12.55
CA SER A 282 3.48 15.77 12.52
C SER A 282 3.28 16.28 11.09
N ILE A 283 2.02 16.46 10.71
CA ILE A 283 1.68 17.01 9.40
C ILE A 283 1.14 18.40 9.62
N LYS A 284 1.71 19.38 8.94
CA LYS A 284 1.17 20.73 8.82
C LYS A 284 0.50 20.87 7.47
N ARG A 285 -0.57 21.62 7.40
CA ARG A 285 -1.30 21.83 6.15
C ARG A 285 -0.40 22.29 5.01
N GLY A 286 0.41 23.36 5.25
CA GLY A 286 1.42 23.81 4.31
C GLY A 286 0.88 24.46 3.03
N ASP A 287 -0.40 24.84 2.99
CA ASP A 287 -0.97 25.60 1.90
C ASP A 287 -0.82 27.12 2.15
N ASN A 288 -1.22 27.94 1.20
CA ASN A 288 -1.11 29.41 1.32
C ASN A 288 -2.28 30.06 2.07
N SER A 289 -3.03 29.28 2.86
CA SER A 289 -4.14 29.78 3.67
C SER A 289 -3.63 30.34 5.01
N LYS A 290 -4.52 31.03 5.75
CA LYS A 290 -4.25 31.46 7.13
C LYS A 290 -3.98 30.28 8.09
N TYR A 291 -4.32 29.06 7.68
CA TYR A 291 -4.14 27.84 8.47
C TYR A 291 -2.90 27.03 8.03
N THR A 292 -1.97 27.61 7.31
CA THR A 292 -0.83 26.91 6.72
C THR A 292 -0.01 26.10 7.75
N ASN A 293 0.04 26.59 9.01
CA ASN A 293 0.78 25.94 10.10
C ASN A 293 -0.11 25.04 11.00
N SER A 294 -1.41 24.92 10.70
CA SER A 294 -2.29 24.04 11.48
C SER A 294 -1.86 22.59 11.36
N SER A 295 -1.77 21.90 12.49
CA SER A 295 -1.47 20.47 12.55
C SER A 295 -2.71 19.68 12.14
N VAL A 296 -2.50 18.64 11.31
CA VAL A 296 -3.56 17.75 10.82
C VAL A 296 -3.13 16.30 10.96
N LEU A 297 -4.09 15.37 11.02
CA LEU A 297 -3.81 13.93 11.04
C LEU A 297 -3.58 13.36 9.65
N GLY A 298 -4.17 13.97 8.65
CA GLY A 298 -4.02 13.56 7.26
C GLY A 298 -4.41 14.67 6.31
N LEU A 299 -4.32 14.39 5.03
CA LEU A 299 -4.70 15.33 3.97
C LEU A 299 -4.92 14.60 2.65
N ALA A 300 -6.01 14.92 1.97
CA ALA A 300 -6.31 14.37 0.65
C ALA A 300 -7.14 15.36 -0.18
N ALA A 301 -7.21 15.12 -1.49
CA ALA A 301 -8.05 15.89 -2.39
C ALA A 301 -9.41 15.20 -2.59
N ILE A 302 -10.51 15.93 -2.50
CA ILE A 302 -11.86 15.35 -2.75
C ILE A 302 -11.96 14.91 -4.21
N GLY A 303 -12.38 13.65 -4.41
CA GLY A 303 -12.58 13.06 -5.72
C GLY A 303 -11.28 12.88 -6.50
N GLY A 304 -10.15 12.74 -5.79
CA GLY A 304 -8.82 12.63 -6.40
C GLY A 304 -8.47 11.27 -6.97
N ALA A 305 -9.15 10.21 -6.55
CA ALA A 305 -8.84 8.83 -6.99
C ALA A 305 -8.87 8.74 -8.54
N CYS A 306 -8.06 7.86 -9.09
CA CYS A 306 -7.85 7.66 -10.54
C CYS A 306 -7.18 8.84 -11.27
N GLY A 307 -7.13 10.02 -10.66
CA GLY A 307 -6.64 11.26 -11.28
C GLY A 307 -5.21 11.64 -10.88
N LYS A 308 -4.82 12.85 -11.23
CA LYS A 308 -3.52 13.41 -10.83
C LYS A 308 -3.41 13.60 -9.31
N ASN A 309 -4.54 13.88 -8.65
CA ASN A 309 -4.60 14.20 -7.22
C ASN A 309 -4.92 12.97 -6.35
N LYS A 310 -4.58 11.79 -6.83
CA LYS A 310 -4.88 10.50 -6.19
C LYS A 310 -4.00 10.18 -4.96
N VAL A 311 -3.25 11.14 -4.46
CA VAL A 311 -2.34 10.98 -3.32
C VAL A 311 -3.04 11.44 -2.05
N ALA A 312 -2.96 10.62 -1.02
CA ALA A 312 -3.35 10.97 0.35
C ALA A 312 -2.16 10.74 1.30
N ILE A 313 -2.14 11.48 2.39
CA ILE A 313 -1.14 11.33 3.45
C ILE A 313 -1.87 11.18 4.78
N GLY A 314 -1.35 10.33 5.66
CA GLY A 314 -1.88 10.18 7.01
C GLY A 314 -0.81 9.77 8.01
N ARG A 315 -1.08 10.06 9.29
CA ARG A 315 -0.19 9.66 10.37
C ARG A 315 -0.43 8.21 10.76
N ASP A 316 0.66 7.48 10.98
CA ASP A 316 0.64 6.16 11.60
C ASP A 316 1.88 5.97 12.47
N GLN A 317 1.65 5.48 13.69
CA GLN A 317 2.71 5.02 14.59
C GLN A 317 2.88 3.52 14.35
N PRO A 318 3.94 3.06 13.68
CA PRO A 318 4.08 1.64 13.38
C PRO A 318 4.13 0.81 14.67
N GLY A 319 3.52 -0.36 14.63
CA GLY A 319 3.32 -1.21 15.79
C GLY A 319 1.99 -0.99 16.51
N THR A 320 1.33 0.15 16.31
CA THR A 320 0.08 0.49 17.03
C THR A 320 -1.16 0.53 16.16
N TYR A 321 -1.02 0.44 14.83
CA TYR A 321 -2.11 0.55 13.85
C TYR A 321 -2.94 1.86 13.99
N SER A 322 -2.32 2.93 14.49
CA SER A 322 -3.02 4.21 14.72
C SER A 322 -3.53 4.85 13.42
N GLY A 323 -2.91 4.53 12.28
CA GLY A 323 -3.36 4.94 10.95
C GLY A 323 -4.71 4.36 10.54
N LEU A 324 -5.21 3.37 11.26
CA LEU A 324 -6.52 2.76 10.99
C LEU A 324 -7.69 3.76 11.10
N HIS A 325 -7.50 4.85 11.85
CA HIS A 325 -8.52 5.90 11.97
C HIS A 325 -8.42 6.93 10.83
N THR A 326 -7.18 7.31 10.49
CA THR A 326 -6.93 8.38 9.51
C THR A 326 -7.07 7.87 8.07
N ALA A 327 -6.56 6.68 7.75
CA ALA A 327 -6.50 6.22 6.37
C ALA A 327 -7.88 6.07 5.70
N PRO A 328 -8.92 5.47 6.34
CA PRO A 328 -10.24 5.42 5.71
C PRO A 328 -10.83 6.81 5.45
N HIS A 329 -10.57 7.78 6.33
CA HIS A 329 -11.01 9.16 6.20
C HIS A 329 -10.39 9.81 4.95
N GLU A 330 -9.05 9.78 4.83
CA GLU A 330 -8.36 10.39 3.69
C GLU A 330 -8.70 9.69 2.36
N ILE A 331 -8.83 8.36 2.38
CA ILE A 331 -9.28 7.62 1.20
C ILE A 331 -10.73 7.96 0.87
N GLY A 332 -11.57 8.19 1.88
CA GLY A 332 -12.95 8.69 1.71
C GLY A 332 -12.99 9.99 0.93
N HIS A 333 -12.09 10.94 1.25
CA HIS A 333 -11.95 12.17 0.47
C HIS A 333 -11.58 11.87 -0.99
N LEU A 334 -10.60 10.99 -1.22
CA LEU A 334 -10.24 10.60 -2.60
C LEU A 334 -11.43 10.01 -3.37
N LEU A 335 -12.38 9.36 -2.67
CA LEU A 335 -13.60 8.80 -3.24
C LEU A 335 -14.79 9.78 -3.26
N GLY A 336 -14.55 11.07 -3.01
CA GLY A 336 -15.53 12.13 -3.18
C GLY A 336 -16.28 12.59 -1.92
N CYS A 337 -15.96 12.01 -0.75
CA CYS A 337 -16.63 12.41 0.50
C CYS A 337 -16.19 13.80 0.98
N ASN A 338 -17.14 14.61 1.40
CA ASN A 338 -16.92 15.79 2.24
C ASN A 338 -16.92 15.38 3.72
N HIS A 339 -16.53 16.28 4.60
CA HIS A 339 -16.73 16.08 6.03
C HIS A 339 -18.23 16.03 6.37
N ASP A 340 -18.59 15.16 7.29
CA ASP A 340 -19.94 15.12 7.84
C ASP A 340 -20.23 16.43 8.57
N GLY A 341 -21.43 16.97 8.40
CA GLY A 341 -21.85 18.26 8.96
C GLY A 341 -21.45 19.49 8.13
N GLU A 342 -20.70 19.29 7.04
CA GLU A 342 -20.26 20.38 6.16
C GLU A 342 -21.01 20.38 4.83
N LYS A 343 -20.69 21.37 3.98
CA LYS A 343 -21.34 21.62 2.69
C LYS A 343 -21.49 20.33 1.86
N GLY A 344 -22.74 19.96 1.61
CA GLY A 344 -23.11 18.73 0.90
C GLY A 344 -23.29 17.51 1.80
N SER A 345 -23.03 17.66 3.11
CA SER A 345 -23.19 16.60 4.11
C SER A 345 -23.79 17.15 5.42
N GLU A 346 -24.52 18.27 5.33
CA GLU A 346 -25.03 19.03 6.50
C GLU A 346 -25.98 18.21 7.39
N THR A 347 -26.64 17.21 6.81
CA THR A 347 -27.60 16.35 7.54
C THR A 347 -26.94 15.18 8.24
N CYS A 348 -25.64 15.00 8.06
CA CYS A 348 -24.89 13.87 8.63
C CYS A 348 -23.98 14.37 9.75
N SER A 349 -24.09 13.77 10.92
CA SER A 349 -23.26 14.01 12.09
C SER A 349 -23.37 12.80 13.01
N GLY A 350 -22.49 12.63 13.95
CA GLY A 350 -22.57 11.54 14.93
C GLY A 350 -21.30 10.73 15.10
N GLY A 351 -20.17 11.29 14.73
CA GLY A 351 -18.85 10.70 14.98
C GLY A 351 -18.47 9.56 14.03
N TYR A 352 -18.90 9.65 12.78
CA TYR A 352 -18.58 8.68 11.72
C TYR A 352 -17.16 8.88 11.17
N ILE A 353 -16.75 8.05 10.21
CA ILE A 353 -15.42 8.10 9.57
C ILE A 353 -15.11 9.50 9.03
N MET A 354 -16.07 10.16 8.36
CA MET A 354 -15.84 11.46 7.73
C MET A 354 -16.11 12.65 8.67
N GLU A 355 -16.25 12.41 9.98
CA GLU A 355 -16.27 13.52 10.95
C GLU A 355 -14.91 14.21 10.97
N ARG A 356 -14.89 15.56 11.08
CA ARG A 356 -13.67 16.36 11.11
C ARG A 356 -12.73 15.99 12.26
N HIS A 357 -13.29 15.58 13.40
CA HIS A 357 -12.53 15.19 14.58
C HIS A 357 -12.50 13.67 14.73
N ALA A 358 -11.30 13.10 14.81
CA ALA A 358 -11.12 11.67 15.01
C ALA A 358 -11.63 11.19 16.37
N GLY A 359 -12.04 9.93 16.47
CA GLY A 359 -12.40 9.29 17.73
C GLY A 359 -13.87 9.38 18.13
N GLY A 360 -14.76 9.73 17.23
CA GLY A 360 -16.19 9.65 17.45
C GLY A 360 -16.67 8.22 17.71
N LYS A 361 -17.84 8.05 18.31
CA LYS A 361 -18.38 6.73 18.69
C LYS A 361 -18.59 5.79 17.49
N ARG A 362 -18.74 6.34 16.28
CA ARG A 362 -18.95 5.59 15.03
C ARG A 362 -17.81 5.79 14.04
N HIS A 363 -16.63 6.11 14.50
CA HIS A 363 -15.44 6.38 13.67
C HIS A 363 -14.99 5.19 12.77
N TYR A 364 -15.68 4.07 12.87
CA TYR A 364 -15.48 2.90 12.02
C TYR A 364 -16.64 2.66 11.03
N GLU A 365 -17.62 3.56 10.98
CA GLU A 365 -18.80 3.47 10.12
C GLU A 365 -18.87 4.65 9.14
N TRP A 366 -19.44 4.41 7.98
CA TRP A 366 -19.75 5.46 7.00
C TRP A 366 -21.10 6.05 7.27
N SER A 367 -21.20 7.36 7.26
CA SER A 367 -22.49 8.06 7.32
C SER A 367 -23.28 7.83 6.02
N LYS A 368 -24.57 8.15 6.05
CA LYS A 368 -25.41 8.12 4.85
C LYS A 368 -24.87 9.07 3.77
N CYS A 369 -24.41 10.24 4.17
CA CYS A 369 -23.84 11.23 3.24
C CYS A 369 -22.58 10.69 2.55
N SER A 370 -21.68 10.06 3.32
CA SER A 370 -20.46 9.47 2.79
C SER A 370 -20.76 8.32 1.80
N LYS A 371 -21.71 7.44 2.15
CA LYS A 371 -22.16 6.35 1.26
C LYS A 371 -22.68 6.91 -0.07
N GLU A 372 -23.51 7.93 0.00
CA GLU A 372 -24.06 8.57 -1.20
C GLU A 372 -22.98 9.29 -2.02
N ALA A 373 -22.03 9.95 -1.36
CA ALA A 373 -20.91 10.61 -2.06
C ALA A 373 -20.03 9.61 -2.83
N VAL A 374 -19.69 8.47 -2.21
CA VAL A 374 -18.94 7.41 -2.88
C VAL A 374 -19.73 6.86 -4.07
N LYS A 375 -21.03 6.60 -3.89
CA LYS A 375 -21.91 6.12 -4.95
C LYS A 375 -21.93 7.08 -6.15
N GLN A 376 -22.05 8.38 -5.90
CA GLN A 376 -22.01 9.41 -6.93
C GLN A 376 -20.63 9.45 -7.62
N PHE A 377 -19.55 9.32 -6.86
CA PHE A 377 -18.20 9.27 -7.42
C PHE A 377 -18.06 8.05 -8.34
N LEU A 378 -18.52 6.86 -7.91
CA LEU A 378 -18.46 5.63 -8.71
C LEU A 378 -19.27 5.73 -10.01
N GLN A 379 -20.30 6.55 -10.06
CA GLN A 379 -21.07 6.80 -11.30
C GLN A 379 -20.42 7.85 -12.20
N SER A 380 -19.39 8.53 -11.75
CA SER A 380 -18.69 9.54 -12.57
C SER A 380 -17.66 8.90 -13.52
N PRO A 381 -17.41 9.47 -14.68
CA PRO A 381 -16.34 8.98 -15.57
C PRO A 381 -14.95 8.96 -14.92
N ASN A 382 -14.74 9.77 -13.88
CA ASN A 382 -13.47 9.87 -13.16
C ASN A 382 -13.14 8.63 -12.32
N SER A 383 -14.13 7.78 -12.04
CA SER A 383 -13.94 6.57 -11.21
C SER A 383 -13.62 5.30 -12.01
N LYS A 384 -13.46 5.41 -13.32
CA LYS A 384 -13.33 4.23 -14.21
C LYS A 384 -12.26 3.23 -13.74
N CYS A 385 -11.16 3.69 -13.16
CA CYS A 385 -10.10 2.81 -12.68
C CYS A 385 -10.59 1.85 -11.57
N LEU A 386 -11.60 2.24 -10.79
CA LEU A 386 -12.14 1.44 -9.68
C LEU A 386 -13.10 0.34 -10.16
N HIS A 387 -13.62 0.44 -11.40
CA HIS A 387 -14.55 -0.53 -11.98
C HIS A 387 -13.81 -1.72 -12.58
N ASP A 388 -12.62 -1.50 -13.08
CA ASP A 388 -11.81 -2.52 -13.73
C ASP A 388 -10.81 -3.09 -12.72
N ILE A 389 -11.07 -4.30 -12.24
CA ILE A 389 -10.00 -5.05 -11.59
C ILE A 389 -8.99 -5.33 -12.69
N LYS A 390 -7.96 -4.54 -12.72
CA LYS A 390 -6.82 -4.83 -13.57
C LYS A 390 -6.16 -6.06 -12.96
N LYS A 391 -6.55 -7.25 -13.45
CA LYS A 391 -6.03 -8.54 -13.01
C LYS A 391 -4.50 -8.46 -12.99
N GLY A 392 -3.95 -8.34 -11.79
CA GLY A 392 -2.53 -8.22 -11.59
C GLY A 392 -1.94 -7.03 -12.34
N TYR A 393 -1.88 -5.85 -11.75
CA TYR A 393 -0.88 -4.88 -12.15
C TYR A 393 0.50 -5.39 -11.74
N ILE A 394 0.76 -6.45 -12.30
CA ILE A 394 2.06 -6.92 -12.63
C ILE A 394 2.27 -6.29 -13.98
N ALA A 395 3.30 -5.49 -14.12
CA ALA A 395 3.89 -5.40 -15.44
C ALA A 395 3.89 -6.83 -15.93
N VAL A 396 3.05 -7.15 -16.88
CA VAL A 396 3.15 -8.40 -17.59
C VAL A 396 4.49 -8.32 -18.30
N LEU A 397 5.51 -8.61 -17.53
CA LEU A 397 6.67 -9.24 -18.14
C LEU A 397 6.01 -10.42 -18.87
N PRO A 398 6.10 -10.47 -20.16
CA PRO A 398 5.39 -11.48 -20.90
C PRO A 398 5.67 -12.83 -20.23
N ASN A 399 4.63 -13.55 -19.90
CA ASN A 399 4.72 -14.87 -19.30
C ASN A 399 5.20 -15.84 -20.39
N LYS A 400 6.40 -15.58 -20.85
CA LYS A 400 7.05 -16.26 -21.95
C LYS A 400 8.40 -16.80 -21.46
N SER A 401 8.36 -17.49 -20.31
CA SER A 401 9.54 -18.21 -19.85
C SER A 401 10.07 -19.17 -20.93
N ALA A 402 9.17 -19.74 -21.73
CA ALA A 402 9.55 -20.64 -22.83
C ALA A 402 10.22 -19.92 -24.01
N GLU A 403 9.85 -18.67 -24.30
CA GLU A 403 10.46 -17.93 -25.43
C GLU A 403 11.81 -17.31 -25.10
N VAL A 404 12.09 -17.06 -23.83
CA VAL A 404 13.36 -16.46 -23.40
C VAL A 404 14.50 -17.50 -23.36
N GLU A 405 14.19 -18.78 -23.44
CA GLU A 405 15.20 -19.84 -23.52
C GLU A 405 15.99 -19.82 -24.84
N THR A 406 15.41 -19.26 -25.89
CA THR A 406 16.08 -19.14 -27.20
C THR A 406 16.88 -17.85 -27.31
N VAL A 407 17.91 -17.83 -28.16
CA VAL A 407 18.69 -16.62 -28.47
C VAL A 407 17.78 -15.54 -29.08
N THR A 408 16.81 -15.96 -29.89
CA THR A 408 15.82 -15.04 -30.49
C THR A 408 14.94 -14.40 -29.40
N GLY A 409 14.44 -15.21 -28.47
CA GLY A 409 13.64 -14.71 -27.37
C GLY A 409 14.40 -13.74 -26.44
N ARG A 410 15.68 -13.99 -26.21
CA ARG A 410 16.54 -13.08 -25.44
C ARG A 410 16.78 -11.76 -26.17
N ARG A 411 16.95 -11.79 -27.48
CA ARG A 411 17.09 -10.58 -28.31
C ARG A 411 15.80 -9.76 -28.26
N GLU A 412 14.67 -10.41 -28.41
CA GLU A 412 13.35 -9.78 -28.31
C GLU A 412 13.11 -9.21 -26.91
N TYR A 413 13.53 -9.91 -25.88
CA TYR A 413 13.45 -9.43 -24.50
C TYR A 413 14.31 -8.18 -24.31
N CYS A 414 15.57 -8.16 -24.81
CA CYS A 414 16.43 -6.98 -24.80
C CYS A 414 15.73 -5.80 -25.49
N HIS A 415 15.16 -6.03 -26.66
CA HIS A 415 14.49 -4.99 -27.46
C HIS A 415 13.26 -4.45 -26.70
N ASN A 416 12.44 -5.32 -26.13
CA ASN A 416 11.23 -4.93 -25.39
C ASN A 416 11.57 -4.24 -24.08
N TYR A 417 12.69 -4.61 -23.45
CA TYR A 417 13.17 -3.99 -22.22
C TYR A 417 13.75 -2.59 -22.45
N LEU A 418 14.35 -2.38 -23.63
CA LEU A 418 15.09 -1.17 -24.01
C LEU A 418 14.51 -0.52 -25.30
N PRO A 419 13.19 -0.23 -25.36
CA PRO A 419 12.51 0.13 -26.60
C PRO A 419 12.91 1.50 -27.19
N HIS A 420 13.61 2.33 -26.40
CA HIS A 420 13.94 3.70 -26.82
C HIS A 420 15.29 3.80 -27.54
N TYR A 421 16.03 2.71 -27.59
CA TYR A 421 17.31 2.71 -28.30
C TYR A 421 17.12 2.29 -29.76
N LYS A 422 17.82 2.99 -30.64
CA LYS A 422 17.74 2.80 -32.09
C LYS A 422 18.17 1.39 -32.53
N LYS A 423 19.08 0.79 -31.77
CA LYS A 423 19.52 -0.58 -31.98
C LYS A 423 19.80 -1.25 -30.63
N VAL A 424 19.22 -2.41 -30.46
CA VAL A 424 19.40 -3.23 -29.23
C VAL A 424 19.76 -4.65 -29.70
N THR A 425 20.85 -5.20 -29.16
CA THR A 425 21.31 -6.54 -29.52
C THR A 425 21.64 -7.34 -28.24
N TYR A 426 21.16 -8.58 -28.16
CA TYR A 426 21.56 -9.49 -27.08
C TYR A 426 22.99 -9.95 -27.30
N ILE A 427 23.82 -9.86 -26.26
CA ILE A 427 25.20 -10.38 -26.27
C ILE A 427 25.26 -11.69 -25.49
N GLN A 428 25.70 -12.74 -26.13
CA GLN A 428 25.93 -14.02 -25.48
C GLN A 428 27.33 -14.03 -24.86
N THR A 429 27.40 -13.97 -23.53
CA THR A 429 28.68 -14.00 -22.78
C THR A 429 28.81 -15.36 -22.07
N GLY A 430 29.88 -16.06 -22.29
CA GLY A 430 30.04 -17.46 -21.86
C GLY A 430 30.33 -17.71 -20.37
N THR A 431 30.62 -16.67 -19.59
CA THR A 431 31.11 -16.83 -18.20
C THR A 431 30.44 -15.95 -17.16
N MET A 432 29.30 -15.35 -17.52
CA MET A 432 28.62 -14.38 -16.65
C MET A 432 27.38 -14.97 -15.93
N ASP A 433 26.88 -14.24 -15.00
CA ASP A 433 25.71 -14.58 -14.17
C ASP A 433 24.56 -15.12 -15.05
N PRO A 434 24.10 -16.37 -14.83
CA PRO A 434 23.06 -16.96 -15.66
C PRO A 434 21.70 -16.27 -15.53
N CYS A 435 21.51 -15.44 -14.49
CA CYS A 435 20.29 -14.68 -14.27
C CYS A 435 20.42 -13.22 -14.72
N ARG A 436 21.42 -12.92 -15.57
CA ARG A 436 21.55 -11.62 -16.22
C ARG A 436 21.71 -11.78 -17.73
N PHE A 437 20.99 -10.94 -18.46
CA PHE A 437 21.14 -10.77 -19.90
C PHE A 437 21.96 -9.51 -20.15
N TYR A 438 22.85 -9.58 -21.12
CA TYR A 438 23.67 -8.45 -21.53
C TYR A 438 23.17 -7.96 -22.88
N CYS A 439 22.66 -6.73 -22.90
CA CYS A 439 22.11 -6.12 -24.09
C CYS A 439 23.04 -4.99 -24.56
N GLU A 440 23.53 -5.07 -25.77
CA GLU A 440 24.26 -3.96 -26.39
C GLU A 440 23.23 -2.96 -26.93
N ILE A 441 23.41 -1.72 -26.58
CA ILE A 441 22.60 -0.60 -27.06
C ILE A 441 23.47 0.36 -27.89
N ILE A 442 22.90 0.94 -28.92
CA ILE A 442 23.52 2.04 -29.65
C ILE A 442 22.65 3.27 -29.41
N ASP A 443 23.24 4.30 -28.83
CA ASP A 443 22.56 5.55 -28.52
C ASP A 443 22.42 6.46 -29.78
N THR A 444 21.83 7.62 -29.58
CA THR A 444 21.61 8.60 -30.65
C THR A 444 22.91 9.21 -31.19
N GLN A 445 24.02 9.06 -30.45
CA GLN A 445 25.36 9.53 -30.83
C GLN A 445 26.21 8.42 -31.47
N ASN A 446 25.60 7.27 -31.80
CA ASN A 446 26.26 6.06 -32.33
C ASN A 446 27.29 5.43 -31.37
N LYS A 447 27.19 5.71 -30.09
CA LYS A 447 28.05 5.09 -29.07
C LYS A 447 27.44 3.78 -28.62
N SER A 448 28.26 2.71 -28.61
CA SER A 448 27.86 1.40 -28.11
C SER A 448 28.11 1.29 -26.59
N ASN A 449 27.09 0.80 -25.87
CA ASN A 449 27.20 0.49 -24.44
C ASN A 449 26.58 -0.89 -24.18
N VAL A 450 27.11 -1.62 -23.20
CA VAL A 450 26.56 -2.91 -22.77
C VAL A 450 25.83 -2.74 -21.45
N VAL A 451 24.58 -3.15 -21.44
CA VAL A 451 23.65 -2.98 -20.30
C VAL A 451 23.29 -4.37 -19.76
N PRO A 452 23.62 -4.67 -18.49
CA PRO A 452 23.11 -5.87 -17.84
C PRO A 452 21.66 -5.65 -17.40
N ILE A 453 20.78 -6.58 -17.77
CA ILE A 453 19.39 -6.61 -17.29
C ILE A 453 19.10 -7.97 -16.64
N PHE A 454 18.21 -8.00 -15.66
CA PHE A 454 17.85 -9.26 -15.02
C PHE A 454 17.05 -10.15 -15.97
N ALA A 455 17.39 -11.43 -15.97
CA ALA A 455 16.58 -12.45 -16.64
C ALA A 455 15.16 -12.49 -16.00
N PRO A 456 14.12 -12.76 -16.78
CA PRO A 456 12.77 -12.91 -16.21
C PRO A 456 12.74 -13.96 -15.10
N GLU A 457 11.90 -13.71 -14.08
CA GLU A 457 11.64 -14.69 -13.02
C GLU A 457 11.20 -16.03 -13.63
N GLY A 458 11.75 -17.10 -13.11
CA GLY A 458 11.45 -18.46 -13.60
C GLY A 458 12.31 -18.89 -14.80
N THR A 459 13.19 -18.05 -15.31
CA THR A 459 14.15 -18.44 -16.38
C THR A 459 15.07 -19.56 -15.87
N PRO A 460 15.19 -20.71 -16.57
CA PRO A 460 16.18 -21.72 -16.18
C PRO A 460 17.60 -21.15 -16.17
N CYS A 461 18.33 -21.39 -15.11
CA CYS A 461 19.63 -20.75 -14.90
C CYS A 461 20.79 -21.75 -14.73
N ASN A 462 20.52 -23.04 -14.78
CA ASN A 462 21.57 -24.06 -14.71
C ASN A 462 21.27 -25.14 -15.75
N LYS A 463 22.20 -25.38 -16.67
CA LYS A 463 22.05 -26.36 -17.76
C LYS A 463 21.94 -27.80 -17.25
N ASN A 464 22.66 -28.10 -16.15
CA ASN A 464 22.68 -29.45 -15.57
C ASN A 464 21.49 -29.68 -14.63
N HIS A 465 20.84 -28.60 -14.20
CA HIS A 465 19.70 -28.60 -13.28
C HIS A 465 18.64 -27.62 -13.79
N PRO A 466 17.87 -28.02 -14.83
CA PRO A 466 16.87 -27.13 -15.44
C PRO A 466 15.73 -26.73 -14.50
N GLU A 467 15.59 -27.43 -13.39
CA GLU A 467 14.68 -27.07 -12.30
C GLU A 467 15.14 -25.80 -11.54
N MET A 468 16.44 -25.47 -11.55
CA MET A 468 16.93 -24.22 -10.97
C MET A 468 16.46 -23.03 -11.82
N LYS A 469 15.90 -22.04 -11.14
CA LYS A 469 15.29 -20.88 -11.80
C LYS A 469 15.84 -19.57 -11.27
N CYS A 470 15.88 -18.57 -12.13
CA CYS A 470 16.21 -17.20 -11.73
C CYS A 470 15.09 -16.65 -10.86
N MET A 471 15.45 -16.29 -9.64
CA MET A 471 14.58 -15.65 -8.67
C MET A 471 15.33 -14.45 -8.07
N ARG A 472 14.77 -13.26 -8.23
CA ARG A 472 15.39 -12.01 -7.74
C ARG A 472 16.82 -11.81 -8.26
N GLY A 473 17.04 -12.14 -9.52
CA GLY A 473 18.36 -11.99 -10.16
C GLY A 473 19.41 -12.98 -9.72
N THR A 474 19.04 -14.04 -8.98
CA THR A 474 19.93 -15.10 -8.50
C THR A 474 19.37 -16.47 -8.90
N CYS A 475 20.28 -17.41 -9.15
CA CYS A 475 19.91 -18.77 -9.55
C CYS A 475 19.59 -19.61 -8.31
N TRP A 476 18.34 -20.04 -8.16
CA TRP A 476 17.84 -20.74 -6.96
C TRP A 476 17.23 -22.10 -7.29
N TRP A 477 17.35 -23.03 -6.33
CA TRP A 477 16.55 -24.25 -6.32
C TRP A 477 15.10 -23.91 -5.97
N PRO A 478 14.11 -24.44 -6.70
CA PRO A 478 12.73 -24.27 -6.25
C PRO A 478 12.56 -24.95 -4.89
N MET A 479 12.07 -24.20 -3.93
CA MET A 479 11.72 -24.78 -2.63
C MET A 479 10.55 -25.75 -2.84
N LYS A 480 10.71 -26.99 -2.39
CA LYS A 480 9.64 -27.98 -2.36
C LYS A 480 8.54 -27.59 -1.36
#